data_cbdda50218242d8720f2f0531385a269
#
_entry.id   cbdda50218242d8720f2f0531385a269
#
_cell.length_a   1.000
_cell.length_b   1.000
_cell.length_c   1.000
_cell.angle_alpha   90.00
_cell.angle_beta   90.00
_cell.angle_gamma   90.00
#
_symmetry.space_group_name_H-M   'P 1'
#
loop_
_entity.id
_entity.type
_entity.pdbx_description
1 polymer ?
#
loop_
_entity_poly.entity_id
_entity_poly.type
_entity_poly.pdbx_seq_one_letter_code
_entity_poly.pdbx_strand_id
1 'polypeptide(L)'
;MALRNKLHSLPKADVHNHFHLSGAVELLKEHYPDVQFETPGSFDGFDGMMHFIIQHVNALMRSSDDVIMLMDIGIRSSINDNVKHLEASVDLGLTKYFDNSLEALINAVGQLKEKYRTEIDFRPEIGFKKSSELDEVYRDGIVCIESEVFTGIDLYGEESYQDL
;
A
#
# COMPACT_ATOMS: atom_id res chain seq x y z
N MET A 1 -15.26 -3.57 25.98
CA MET A 1 -14.96 -2.15 25.60
C MET A 1 -13.65 -1.63 26.18
N ALA A 2 -13.35 -1.79 27.48
CA ALA A 2 -12.15 -1.20 28.08
C ALA A 2 -10.79 -1.65 27.48
N LEU A 3 -10.60 -2.96 27.19
CA LEU A 3 -9.35 -3.46 26.61
C LEU A 3 -9.14 -2.96 25.18
N ARG A 4 -10.18 -2.98 24.32
CA ARG A 4 -10.09 -2.49 22.94
C ARG A 4 -9.70 -1.02 22.89
N ASN A 5 -10.33 -0.18 23.71
CA ASN A 5 -10.00 1.25 23.80
C ASN A 5 -8.56 1.48 24.28
N LYS A 6 -8.10 0.67 25.25
CA LYS A 6 -6.71 0.74 25.73
C LYS A 6 -5.71 0.34 24.62
N LEU A 7 -5.99 -0.73 23.88
CA LEU A 7 -5.13 -1.15 22.76
C LEU A 7 -5.11 -0.10 21.63
N HIS A 8 -6.25 0.49 21.33
CA HIS A 8 -6.34 1.55 20.32
C HIS A 8 -5.55 2.81 20.72
N SER A 9 -5.48 3.15 21.99
CA SER A 9 -4.74 4.33 22.47
C SER A 9 -3.22 4.14 22.53
N LEU A 10 -2.71 2.90 22.43
CA LEU A 10 -1.27 2.65 22.42
C LEU A 10 -0.66 3.07 21.07
N PRO A 11 0.51 3.74 21.08
CA PRO A 11 1.24 3.95 19.84
C PRO A 11 1.70 2.60 19.26
N LYS A 12 1.59 2.46 17.93
CA LYS A 12 1.91 1.25 17.19
C LYS A 12 2.93 1.52 16.11
N ALA A 13 3.63 0.47 15.67
CA ALA A 13 4.34 0.42 14.40
C ALA A 13 3.66 -0.62 13.51
N ASP A 14 3.48 -0.28 12.26
CA ASP A 14 3.15 -1.19 11.17
C ASP A 14 4.37 -1.25 10.26
N VAL A 15 5.03 -2.40 10.24
CA VAL A 15 6.33 -2.57 9.57
C VAL A 15 6.23 -3.36 8.27
N HIS A 16 5.00 -3.68 7.84
CA HIS A 16 4.75 -4.25 6.53
C HIS A 16 3.28 -4.25 6.17
N ASN A 17 2.91 -3.53 5.13
CA ASN A 17 1.63 -3.72 4.45
C ASN A 17 1.74 -3.34 2.96
N HIS A 18 0.79 -3.81 2.16
CA HIS A 18 0.65 -3.37 0.78
C HIS A 18 -0.21 -2.10 0.74
N PHE A 19 0.41 -0.98 0.47
CA PHE A 19 -0.07 0.37 0.74
C PHE A 19 -1.49 0.65 0.20
N HIS A 20 -1.75 0.37 -1.07
CA HIS A 20 -3.05 0.61 -1.70
C HIS A 20 -4.16 -0.37 -1.24
N LEU A 21 -3.80 -1.41 -0.47
CA LEU A 21 -4.70 -2.40 0.10
C LEU A 21 -5.01 -2.18 1.58
N SER A 22 -4.33 -1.25 2.24
CA SER A 22 -4.36 -1.07 3.69
C SER A 22 -5.50 -0.19 4.22
N GLY A 23 -6.39 0.25 3.33
CA GLY A 23 -7.51 1.14 3.71
C GLY A 23 -8.56 0.46 4.57
N ALA A 24 -8.91 1.08 5.71
CA ALA A 24 -10.03 0.63 6.52
C ALA A 24 -11.35 0.71 5.74
N VAL A 25 -12.18 -0.33 5.87
CA VAL A 25 -13.45 -0.46 5.13
C VAL A 25 -14.37 0.74 5.37
N GLU A 26 -14.38 1.29 6.57
CA GLU A 26 -15.17 2.46 6.93
C GLU A 26 -14.78 3.69 6.10
N LEU A 27 -13.49 3.96 5.93
CA LEU A 27 -12.98 5.08 5.12
C LEU A 27 -13.19 4.81 3.61
N LEU A 28 -13.07 3.57 3.18
CA LEU A 28 -13.38 3.19 1.80
C LEU A 28 -14.86 3.43 1.48
N LYS A 29 -15.78 3.03 2.37
CA LYS A 29 -17.22 3.28 2.22
C LYS A 29 -17.58 4.76 2.23
N GLU A 30 -16.89 5.56 3.05
CA GLU A 30 -17.07 7.00 3.09
C GLU A 30 -16.71 7.65 1.75
N HIS A 31 -15.62 7.20 1.14
CA HIS A 31 -15.14 7.75 -0.14
C HIS A 31 -15.85 7.16 -1.36
N TYR A 32 -16.21 5.87 -1.30
CA TYR A 32 -16.90 5.13 -2.37
C TYR A 32 -18.28 4.63 -1.89
N PRO A 33 -19.26 5.53 -1.66
CA PRO A 33 -20.54 5.16 -1.03
C PRO A 33 -21.38 4.18 -1.86
N ASP A 34 -21.19 4.16 -3.17
CA ASP A 34 -21.91 3.27 -4.08
C ASP A 34 -21.28 1.87 -4.19
N VAL A 35 -20.11 1.66 -3.58
CA VAL A 35 -19.40 0.38 -3.62
C VAL A 35 -19.71 -0.43 -2.37
N GLN A 36 -20.21 -1.64 -2.56
CA GLN A 36 -20.44 -2.56 -1.45
C GLN A 36 -19.15 -3.29 -1.10
N PHE A 37 -18.57 -2.90 0.04
CA PHE A 37 -17.42 -3.59 0.64
C PHE A 37 -17.92 -4.55 1.70
N GLU A 38 -18.17 -5.79 1.33
CA GLU A 38 -18.46 -6.88 2.26
C GLU A 38 -17.23 -7.79 2.31
N THR A 39 -16.46 -7.67 3.37
CA THR A 39 -15.33 -8.57 3.59
C THR A 39 -15.84 -9.93 4.02
N PRO A 40 -15.52 -11.02 3.31
CA PRO A 40 -15.92 -12.35 3.72
C PRO A 40 -15.28 -12.71 5.08
N GLY A 41 -15.98 -13.53 5.86
CA GLY A 41 -15.47 -13.97 7.17
C GLY A 41 -14.21 -14.87 7.09
N SER A 42 -13.98 -15.47 5.91
CA SER A 42 -12.78 -16.26 5.58
C SER A 42 -12.59 -16.32 4.08
N PHE A 43 -11.36 -16.53 3.64
CA PHE A 43 -11.02 -16.79 2.25
C PHE A 43 -10.68 -18.26 2.03
N ASP A 44 -10.94 -18.77 0.83
CA ASP A 44 -10.47 -20.08 0.40
C ASP A 44 -8.99 -19.97 -0.04
N GLY A 45 -8.11 -19.95 0.96
CA GLY A 45 -6.68 -19.81 0.78
C GLY A 45 -6.26 -18.46 0.18
N PHE A 46 -5.03 -18.44 -0.33
CA PHE A 46 -4.43 -17.25 -0.96
C PHE A 46 -5.18 -16.85 -2.25
N ASP A 47 -5.55 -17.80 -3.06
CA ASP A 47 -6.24 -17.55 -4.33
C ASP A 47 -7.61 -16.89 -4.11
N GLY A 48 -8.35 -17.33 -3.11
CA GLY A 48 -9.63 -16.71 -2.74
C GLY A 48 -9.47 -15.26 -2.29
N MET A 49 -8.42 -14.97 -1.51
CA MET A 49 -8.07 -13.61 -1.10
C MET A 49 -7.67 -12.75 -2.30
N MET A 50 -6.81 -13.25 -3.18
CA MET A 50 -6.37 -12.53 -4.38
C MET A 50 -7.54 -12.23 -5.32
N HIS A 51 -8.45 -13.18 -5.48
CA HIS A 51 -9.66 -12.98 -6.29
C HIS A 51 -10.52 -11.84 -5.73
N PHE A 52 -10.72 -11.81 -4.42
CA PHE A 52 -11.43 -10.71 -3.74
C PHE A 52 -10.74 -9.35 -3.97
N ILE A 53 -9.42 -9.27 -3.78
CA ILE A 53 -8.65 -8.04 -4.01
C ILE A 53 -8.82 -7.55 -5.44
N ILE A 54 -8.67 -8.43 -6.43
CA ILE A 54 -8.80 -8.08 -7.85
C ILE A 54 -10.20 -7.56 -8.17
N GLN A 55 -11.24 -8.21 -7.66
CA GLN A 55 -12.62 -7.84 -7.96
C GLN A 55 -13.10 -6.58 -7.24
N HIS A 56 -12.64 -6.32 -6.03
CA HIS A 56 -13.20 -5.26 -5.19
C HIS A 56 -12.26 -4.08 -4.97
N VAL A 57 -10.97 -4.31 -4.79
CA VAL A 57 -10.01 -3.21 -4.54
C VAL A 57 -9.40 -2.72 -5.84
N ASN A 58 -8.86 -3.63 -6.67
CA ASN A 58 -8.25 -3.23 -7.94
C ASN A 58 -9.27 -2.61 -8.91
N ALA A 59 -10.54 -2.98 -8.82
CA ALA A 59 -11.61 -2.37 -9.60
C ALA A 59 -11.84 -0.88 -9.28
N LEU A 60 -11.36 -0.38 -8.14
CA LEU A 60 -11.42 1.04 -7.78
C LEU A 60 -10.32 1.84 -8.47
N MET A 61 -9.20 1.21 -8.84
CA MET A 61 -8.05 1.86 -9.48
C MET A 61 -8.28 2.01 -10.98
N ARG A 62 -8.74 3.19 -11.42
CA ARG A 62 -9.02 3.54 -12.82
C ARG A 62 -8.10 4.64 -13.33
N SER A 63 -7.48 5.36 -12.42
CA SER A 63 -6.61 6.51 -12.68
C SER A 63 -5.54 6.64 -11.60
N SER A 64 -4.56 7.52 -11.82
CA SER A 64 -3.58 7.90 -10.79
C SER A 64 -4.25 8.52 -9.56
N ASP A 65 -5.31 9.29 -9.74
CA ASP A 65 -6.05 9.90 -8.63
C ASP A 65 -6.71 8.85 -7.74
N ASP A 66 -7.28 7.78 -8.33
CA ASP A 66 -7.84 6.67 -7.56
C ASP A 66 -6.73 5.94 -6.75
N VAL A 67 -5.56 5.73 -7.35
CA VAL A 67 -4.42 5.10 -6.66
C VAL A 67 -3.94 5.97 -5.50
N ILE A 68 -3.75 7.28 -5.75
CA ILE A 68 -3.35 8.24 -4.72
C ILE A 68 -4.39 8.26 -3.59
N MET A 69 -5.68 8.22 -3.91
CA MET A 69 -6.75 8.19 -2.93
C MET A 69 -6.72 6.92 -2.06
N LEU A 70 -6.50 5.75 -2.65
CA LEU A 70 -6.38 4.50 -1.88
C LEU A 70 -5.17 4.53 -0.94
N MET A 71 -4.04 5.08 -1.39
CA MET A 71 -2.86 5.29 -0.55
C MET A 71 -3.14 6.29 0.59
N ASP A 72 -3.82 7.39 0.30
CA ASP A 72 -4.24 8.40 1.29
C ASP A 72 -5.15 7.77 2.36
N ILE A 73 -6.11 6.96 1.96
CA ILE A 73 -6.98 6.20 2.87
C ILE A 73 -6.15 5.24 3.73
N GLY A 74 -5.15 4.57 3.18
CA GLY A 74 -4.24 3.69 3.92
C GLY A 74 -3.49 4.43 5.05
N ILE A 75 -2.90 5.60 4.75
CA ILE A 75 -2.24 6.43 5.78
C ILE A 75 -3.24 6.89 6.84
N ARG A 76 -4.39 7.41 6.44
CA ARG A 76 -5.44 7.84 7.38
C ARG A 76 -5.92 6.71 8.27
N SER A 77 -6.04 5.50 7.72
CA SER A 77 -6.40 4.29 8.49
C SER A 77 -5.36 3.99 9.57
N SER A 78 -4.08 4.07 9.22
CA SER A 78 -2.96 3.87 10.15
C SER A 78 -2.93 4.95 11.24
N ILE A 79 -3.11 6.22 10.88
CA ILE A 79 -3.19 7.33 11.83
C ILE A 79 -4.37 7.15 12.80
N ASN A 80 -5.55 6.78 12.28
CA ASN A 80 -6.75 6.53 13.07
C ASN A 80 -6.56 5.38 14.07
N ASP A 81 -5.74 4.38 13.73
CA ASP A 81 -5.38 3.28 14.64
C ASP A 81 -4.16 3.61 15.53
N ASN A 82 -3.75 4.87 15.58
CA ASN A 82 -2.60 5.36 16.37
C ASN A 82 -1.26 4.70 16.00
N VAL A 83 -1.07 4.34 14.72
CA VAL A 83 0.22 3.98 14.17
C VAL A 83 1.09 5.24 14.09
N LYS A 84 2.33 5.16 14.58
CA LYS A 84 3.30 6.26 14.58
C LYS A 84 4.45 6.02 13.62
N HIS A 85 4.69 4.77 13.26
CA HIS A 85 5.70 4.35 12.30
C HIS A 85 5.04 3.38 11.31
N LEU A 86 5.09 3.72 10.03
CA LEU A 86 4.45 2.97 8.96
C LEU A 86 5.47 2.68 7.85
N GLU A 87 5.79 1.40 7.65
CA GLU A 87 6.50 0.90 6.47
C GLU A 87 5.47 0.27 5.54
N ALA A 88 5.38 0.75 4.30
CA ALA A 88 4.37 0.27 3.37
C ALA A 88 4.93 0.10 1.95
N SER A 89 4.65 -1.07 1.39
CA SER A 89 5.05 -1.45 0.04
C SER A 89 4.18 -0.77 -1.01
N VAL A 90 4.81 -0.06 -1.93
CA VAL A 90 4.22 0.56 -3.11
C VAL A 90 4.60 -0.26 -4.32
N ASP A 91 3.66 -1.02 -4.86
CA ASP A 91 3.92 -1.91 -5.98
C ASP A 91 4.41 -1.13 -7.22
N LEU A 92 5.56 -1.51 -7.79
CA LEU A 92 6.06 -0.91 -9.05
C LEU A 92 5.01 -0.99 -10.17
N GLY A 93 4.21 -2.05 -10.19
CA GLY A 93 3.12 -2.23 -11.15
C GLY A 93 2.04 -1.14 -11.13
N LEU A 94 2.01 -0.27 -10.12
CA LEU A 94 1.11 0.89 -10.07
C LEU A 94 1.52 1.99 -11.05
N THR A 95 2.75 1.99 -11.58
CA THR A 95 3.21 2.91 -12.64
C THR A 95 2.28 2.94 -13.85
N LYS A 96 1.60 1.83 -14.15
CA LYS A 96 0.60 1.75 -15.24
C LYS A 96 -0.54 2.78 -15.14
N TYR A 97 -0.84 3.27 -13.94
CA TYR A 97 -1.84 4.32 -13.70
C TYR A 97 -1.25 5.73 -13.79
N PHE A 98 0.07 5.84 -13.93
CA PHE A 98 0.86 7.06 -14.06
C PHE A 98 1.55 7.16 -15.43
N ASP A 99 0.87 6.71 -16.48
CA ASP A 99 1.40 6.68 -17.86
C ASP A 99 2.73 5.90 -17.98
N ASN A 100 2.91 4.88 -17.15
CA ASN A 100 4.15 4.11 -16.96
C ASN A 100 5.35 4.96 -16.52
N SER A 101 5.11 6.09 -15.89
CA SER A 101 6.15 6.97 -15.37
C SER A 101 6.48 6.64 -13.92
N LEU A 102 7.69 6.11 -13.68
CA LEU A 102 8.22 5.88 -12.34
C LEU A 102 8.38 7.20 -11.58
N GLU A 103 8.82 8.26 -12.26
CA GLU A 103 8.98 9.60 -11.67
C GLU A 103 7.63 10.15 -11.16
N ALA A 104 6.54 9.96 -11.91
CA ALA A 104 5.22 10.41 -11.50
C ALA A 104 4.72 9.66 -10.26
N LEU A 105 4.99 8.34 -10.17
CA LEU A 105 4.70 7.54 -8.97
C LEU A 105 5.53 8.02 -7.77
N ILE A 106 6.85 8.23 -7.94
CA ILE A 106 7.73 8.75 -6.90
C ILE A 106 7.21 10.09 -6.37
N ASN A 107 6.86 11.01 -7.27
CA ASN A 107 6.34 12.32 -6.90
C ASN A 107 5.02 12.22 -6.12
N ALA A 108 4.10 11.36 -6.53
CA ALA A 108 2.83 11.15 -5.82
C ALA A 108 3.05 10.61 -4.39
N VAL A 109 3.92 9.62 -4.23
CA VAL A 109 4.26 9.07 -2.91
C VAL A 109 4.99 10.12 -2.04
N GLY A 110 5.90 10.90 -2.63
CA GLY A 110 6.58 11.99 -1.95
C GLY A 110 5.64 13.06 -1.42
N GLN A 111 4.60 13.41 -2.20
CA GLN A 111 3.56 14.36 -1.77
C GLN A 111 2.75 13.81 -0.59
N LEU A 112 2.40 12.52 -0.58
CA LEU A 112 1.74 11.89 0.55
C LEU A 112 2.63 11.86 1.79
N LYS A 113 3.92 11.54 1.64
CA LYS A 113 4.91 11.56 2.73
C LYS A 113 5.01 12.95 3.36
N GLU A 114 5.10 14.00 2.55
CA GLU A 114 5.15 15.39 3.04
C GLU A 114 3.82 15.81 3.68
N LYS A 115 2.68 15.45 3.09
CA LYS A 115 1.34 15.78 3.64
C LYS A 115 1.17 15.30 5.07
N TYR A 116 1.65 14.11 5.39
CA TYR A 116 1.43 13.48 6.69
C TYR A 116 2.66 13.49 7.62
N ARG A 117 3.75 14.18 7.25
CA ARG A 117 5.04 14.18 7.96
C ARG A 117 4.98 14.55 9.46
N THR A 118 3.94 15.27 9.90
CA THR A 118 3.78 15.67 11.30
C THR A 118 2.90 14.71 12.11
N GLU A 119 2.23 13.76 11.45
CA GLU A 119 1.26 12.85 12.08
C GLU A 119 1.80 11.42 12.21
N ILE A 120 2.59 11.00 11.22
CA ILE A 120 3.12 9.64 11.13
C ILE A 120 4.51 9.64 10.48
N ASP A 121 5.44 8.82 10.99
CA ASP A 121 6.71 8.50 10.32
C ASP A 121 6.43 7.48 9.21
N PHE A 122 6.10 8.00 8.02
CA PHE A 122 5.80 7.17 6.86
C PHE A 122 7.07 6.86 6.06
N ARG A 123 7.35 5.59 5.90
CA ARG A 123 8.52 5.03 5.21
C ARG A 123 8.08 4.11 4.07
N PRO A 124 7.81 4.66 2.89
CA PRO A 124 7.44 3.84 1.74
C PRO A 124 8.61 2.98 1.27
N GLU A 125 8.30 1.75 0.87
CA GLU A 125 9.20 0.82 0.22
C GLU A 125 8.72 0.57 -1.20
N ILE A 126 9.63 0.49 -2.18
CA ILE A 126 9.25 0.11 -3.54
C ILE A 126 9.12 -1.41 -3.63
N GLY A 127 7.94 -1.87 -4.04
CA GLY A 127 7.61 -3.29 -4.12
C GLY A 127 7.85 -3.87 -5.52
N PHE A 128 8.62 -4.95 -5.59
CA PHE A 128 8.84 -5.75 -6.79
C PHE A 128 8.26 -7.14 -6.61
N LYS A 129 7.75 -7.72 -7.70
CA LYS A 129 7.39 -9.13 -7.69
C LYS A 129 8.65 -9.99 -7.68
N LYS A 130 8.62 -11.11 -6.96
CA LYS A 130 9.71 -12.12 -6.98
C LYS A 130 10.02 -12.63 -8.39
N SER A 131 9.06 -12.52 -9.31
CA SER A 131 9.22 -12.85 -10.73
C SER A 131 9.74 -11.70 -11.60
N SER A 132 10.03 -10.53 -11.04
CA SER A 132 10.61 -9.42 -11.80
C SER A 132 12.04 -9.74 -12.24
N GLU A 133 12.40 -9.26 -13.43
CA GLU A 133 13.77 -9.39 -13.94
C GLU A 133 14.74 -8.61 -13.05
N LEU A 134 15.88 -9.22 -12.73
CA LEU A 134 16.87 -8.62 -11.82
C LEU A 134 17.35 -7.24 -12.28
N ASP A 135 17.53 -7.06 -13.59
CA ASP A 135 17.93 -5.80 -14.19
C ASP A 135 16.87 -4.70 -14.00
N GLU A 136 15.58 -5.05 -13.99
CA GLU A 136 14.49 -4.12 -13.66
C GLU A 136 14.57 -3.71 -12.19
N VAL A 137 14.72 -4.67 -11.28
CA VAL A 137 14.84 -4.41 -9.84
C VAL A 137 16.03 -3.49 -9.55
N TYR A 138 17.17 -3.74 -10.19
CA TYR A 138 18.34 -2.86 -10.03
C TYR A 138 18.11 -1.45 -10.57
N ARG A 139 17.65 -1.34 -11.82
CA ARG A 139 17.45 -0.07 -12.49
C ARG A 139 16.46 0.82 -11.73
N ASP A 140 15.26 0.28 -11.50
CA ASP A 140 14.15 1.06 -10.95
C ASP A 140 14.26 1.19 -9.42
N GLY A 141 14.81 0.17 -8.74
CA GLY A 141 15.09 0.21 -7.32
C GLY A 141 16.12 1.29 -6.95
N ILE A 142 17.21 1.42 -7.71
CA ILE A 142 18.22 2.50 -7.50
C ILE A 142 17.57 3.87 -7.65
N VAL A 143 16.78 4.10 -8.71
CA VAL A 143 16.08 5.38 -8.94
C VAL A 143 15.15 5.71 -7.77
N CYS A 144 14.40 4.71 -7.27
CA CYS A 144 13.52 4.92 -6.11
C CYS A 144 14.29 5.29 -4.85
N ILE A 145 15.38 4.60 -4.53
CA ILE A 145 16.19 4.87 -3.32
C ILE A 145 16.91 6.22 -3.44
N GLU A 146 17.49 6.54 -4.59
CA GLU A 146 18.17 7.82 -4.84
C GLU A 146 17.21 9.03 -4.82
N SER A 147 15.91 8.80 -5.00
CA SER A 147 14.88 9.84 -4.84
C SER A 147 14.71 10.35 -3.41
N GLU A 148 15.23 9.62 -2.41
CA GLU A 148 15.04 9.87 -0.96
C GLU A 148 13.57 9.80 -0.50
N VAL A 149 12.65 9.46 -1.41
CA VAL A 149 11.24 9.23 -1.09
C VAL A 149 11.08 7.83 -0.49
N PHE A 150 11.61 6.83 -1.18
CA PHE A 150 11.58 5.44 -0.73
C PHE A 150 12.73 5.12 0.21
N THR A 151 12.45 4.32 1.24
CA THR A 151 13.40 3.96 2.30
C THR A 151 13.86 2.50 2.23
N GLY A 152 13.23 1.70 1.37
CA GLY A 152 13.52 0.27 1.25
C GLY A 152 12.97 -0.32 -0.04
N ILE A 153 13.25 -1.60 -0.21
CA ILE A 153 12.75 -2.44 -1.30
C ILE A 153 12.02 -3.63 -0.67
N ASP A 154 10.80 -3.88 -1.14
CA ASP A 154 10.01 -5.05 -0.78
C ASP A 154 9.97 -6.04 -1.96
N LEU A 155 10.11 -7.33 -1.66
CA LEU A 155 9.95 -8.41 -2.63
C LEU A 155 8.74 -9.27 -2.27
N TYR A 156 7.71 -9.22 -3.09
CA TYR A 156 6.45 -9.91 -2.83
C TYR A 156 6.08 -10.90 -3.95
N GLY A 157 5.10 -11.77 -3.67
CA GLY A 157 4.54 -12.74 -4.61
C GLY A 157 4.59 -14.17 -4.10
N GLU A 158 4.32 -15.12 -4.99
CA GLU A 158 4.24 -16.54 -4.64
C GLU A 158 5.57 -17.07 -4.12
N GLU A 159 5.51 -17.85 -3.03
CA GLU A 159 6.69 -18.48 -2.42
C GLU A 159 7.12 -19.78 -3.16
N SER A 160 6.37 -20.18 -4.17
CA SER A 160 6.69 -21.37 -4.99
C SER A 160 7.88 -21.20 -5.96
N TYR A 161 8.39 -19.97 -6.10
CA TYR A 161 9.63 -19.74 -6.86
C TYR A 161 10.84 -20.19 -6.02
N GLN A 162 11.23 -21.47 -6.22
CA GLN A 162 12.39 -22.08 -5.56
C GLN A 162 13.72 -21.83 -6.32
N ASP A 163 13.74 -20.98 -7.30
CA ASP A 163 14.93 -20.70 -8.12
C ASP A 163 15.50 -19.31 -7.75
N LEU A 164 16.24 -19.31 -6.66
CA LEU A 164 17.29 -18.35 -6.36
C LEU A 164 18.63 -19.07 -6.40
#